data_b304ca81150ffdd8c9787a30d936d184
#
_entry.id   b304ca81150ffdd8c9787a30d936d184
#
_cell.length_a   1.000
_cell.length_b   1.000
_cell.length_c   1.000
_cell.angle_alpha   90.00
_cell.angle_beta   90.00
_cell.angle_gamma   90.00
#
_symmetry.space_group_name_H-M   'P 1'
#
loop_
_entity.id
_entity.type
_entity.pdbx_description
1 polymer ?
#
loop_
_entity_poly.entity_id
_entity_poly.type
_entity_poly.pdbx_seq_one_letter_code
_entity_poly.pdbx_strand_id
1 'polypeptide(L)'
;MKKNRTQTVLISILMITTLVLSACGGQGSAHIKGNSASSVSSGSASDHSSQGSGSAETDPSQTPGSSSSGGSDAPANFSALKKTGSMDRIYAECFAVDYYEGGFALITIQDEGRFLLIPEESSVPSGVPDDVTVLRRNPKNVYLAASSAMDYFRALGALDHVRLTSTKKEDWSLPEVVNALESGDMLYTGKYSTPDYEQILLEKCEIAIESTMIHHSPKTKEQLELLGIPVLVDRSSYEPHPLGRMEWIRLYGLLLGCEAQASDFYDRQAALYDEVRSSLTETAESKKSVAFFYITTGGSANVRRPGDYISRMIELAGGEYIFSYLTGDGASASATQTIDLETFYAGAKDADIMIYSSSIGGAIDRTEQLIKKSALLADCKAVVNGDVWCADGSLYQQTTGTADMIREMNLILTGQADADSLRFFHKVN
;
A
#
# COMPACT_ATOMS: atom_id res chain seq x y z
N MET A 1 -37.39 38.38 -39.71
CA MET A 1 -36.62 39.66 -39.75
C MET A 1 -35.66 39.72 -38.58
N LYS A 2 -34.37 40.02 -38.87
CA LYS A 2 -33.24 40.38 -38.01
C LYS A 2 -32.64 39.22 -37.20
N LYS A 3 -31.43 38.84 -37.36
CA LYS A 3 -30.13 39.24 -37.90
C LYS A 3 -29.05 38.80 -36.90
N ASN A 4 -28.15 37.94 -37.43
CA ASN A 4 -26.87 37.45 -36.91
C ASN A 4 -26.07 38.43 -36.03
N ARG A 5 -25.29 37.85 -35.08
CA ARG A 5 -23.91 38.28 -34.87
C ARG A 5 -23.04 37.13 -34.33
N THR A 6 -22.22 36.60 -35.19
CA THR A 6 -21.01 35.80 -34.96
C THR A 6 -19.97 36.68 -34.30
N GLN A 7 -19.33 36.21 -33.19
CA GLN A 7 -18.08 36.80 -32.72
C GLN A 7 -17.02 35.68 -32.69
N THR A 8 -16.09 35.81 -33.60
CA THR A 8 -14.85 35.07 -33.74
C THR A 8 -13.85 35.64 -32.74
N VAL A 9 -13.32 34.81 -31.83
CA VAL A 9 -12.17 35.15 -30.99
C VAL A 9 -10.95 34.43 -31.53
N LEU A 10 -10.02 35.19 -32.09
CA LEU A 10 -8.66 34.76 -32.42
C LEU A 10 -7.84 34.64 -31.12
N ILE A 11 -7.27 33.48 -30.89
CA ILE A 11 -6.24 33.28 -29.84
C ILE A 11 -4.90 33.12 -30.57
N SER A 12 -4.02 34.10 -30.34
CA SER A 12 -2.64 34.13 -30.81
C SER A 12 -1.79 33.11 -30.05
N ILE A 13 -1.16 32.20 -30.79
CA ILE A 13 -0.14 31.27 -30.28
C ILE A 13 1.20 32.01 -30.31
N LEU A 14 1.79 32.20 -29.12
CA LEU A 14 3.17 32.68 -29.00
C LEU A 14 4.09 31.49 -28.80
N MET A 15 4.85 31.14 -29.83
CA MET A 15 5.97 30.20 -29.74
C MET A 15 7.17 30.89 -29.09
N ILE A 16 7.69 30.30 -28.01
CA ILE A 16 9.01 30.63 -27.47
C ILE A 16 9.89 29.40 -27.65
N THR A 17 10.80 29.52 -28.62
CA THR A 17 11.94 28.64 -28.87
C THR A 17 13.09 29.08 -27.96
N THR A 18 13.56 28.21 -27.07
CA THR A 18 14.84 28.39 -26.37
C THR A 18 15.86 27.38 -26.89
N LEU A 19 16.95 27.95 -27.42
CA LEU A 19 18.16 27.24 -27.85
C LEU A 19 18.88 26.58 -26.67
N VAL A 20 19.30 25.34 -26.89
CA VAL A 20 20.26 24.61 -26.02
C VAL A 20 21.65 24.79 -26.64
N LEU A 21 22.57 25.39 -25.89
CA LEU A 21 24.00 25.40 -26.20
C LEU A 21 24.69 24.26 -25.42
N SER A 22 25.27 23.34 -26.20
CA SER A 22 26.27 22.38 -25.75
C SER A 22 27.60 23.07 -25.42
N ALA A 23 28.24 22.67 -24.32
CA ALA A 23 29.68 22.84 -24.12
C ALA A 23 30.28 21.54 -23.57
N CYS A 24 31.18 20.97 -24.36
CA CYS A 24 32.08 19.85 -24.05
C CYS A 24 33.28 20.29 -23.22
N GLY A 25 33.90 19.33 -22.52
CA GLY A 25 35.27 19.28 -22.05
C GLY A 25 35.37 19.00 -20.57
N GLY A 26 36.14 18.06 -20.06
CA GLY A 26 37.27 17.32 -20.47
C GLY A 26 37.71 16.39 -19.32
N GLN A 27 38.44 15.38 -19.67
CA GLN A 27 38.98 14.26 -18.89
C GLN A 27 39.91 14.67 -17.75
N GLY A 28 39.97 13.77 -16.70
CA GLY A 28 41.03 13.78 -15.72
C GLY A 28 40.99 12.52 -14.85
N SER A 29 41.68 11.48 -15.31
CA SER A 29 42.01 10.28 -14.53
C SER A 29 43.07 10.58 -13.48
N ALA A 30 42.94 10.04 -12.28
CA ALA A 30 44.07 9.70 -11.41
C ALA A 30 43.78 8.48 -10.54
N HIS A 31 44.45 7.40 -10.85
CA HIS A 31 44.74 6.25 -10.01
C HIS A 31 45.63 6.66 -8.82
N ILE A 32 45.34 6.16 -7.64
CA ILE A 32 46.37 5.78 -6.66
C ILE A 32 45.94 4.50 -5.92
N LYS A 33 46.86 3.56 -5.94
CA LYS A 33 46.91 2.25 -5.28
C LYS A 33 47.28 2.36 -3.81
N GLY A 34 46.74 1.46 -2.98
CA GLY A 34 47.61 0.52 -2.29
C GLY A 34 47.80 0.67 -0.79
N ASN A 35 47.58 -0.38 -0.12
CA ASN A 35 48.27 -1.23 0.88
C ASN A 35 47.59 -1.26 2.25
N SER A 36 47.06 -2.38 2.62
CA SER A 36 47.64 -3.62 3.24
C SER A 36 48.27 -3.44 4.63
N ALA A 37 47.81 -4.36 5.46
CA ALA A 37 48.50 -5.04 6.58
C ALA A 37 48.03 -4.62 7.98
N SER A 38 47.33 -5.54 8.66
CA SER A 38 47.79 -6.58 9.60
C SER A 38 48.32 -6.01 10.92
N SER A 39 47.90 -6.45 12.06
CA SER A 39 47.91 -7.72 12.71
C SER A 39 47.72 -7.56 14.23
N VAL A 40 46.97 -8.52 14.86
CA VAL A 40 47.42 -9.38 15.99
C VAL A 40 47.70 -8.65 17.31
N SER A 41 47.14 -8.97 18.45
CA SER A 41 47.04 -10.14 19.28
C SER A 41 46.63 -9.75 20.70
N SER A 42 45.76 -10.48 21.33
CA SER A 42 45.97 -11.44 22.42
C SER A 42 46.27 -10.90 23.83
N GLY A 43 45.55 -11.54 24.77
CA GLY A 43 45.97 -11.72 26.17
C GLY A 43 44.84 -11.45 27.14
N SER A 44 44.12 -12.46 27.59
CA SER A 44 44.29 -13.41 28.70
C SER A 44 44.05 -12.78 30.08
N ALA A 45 42.92 -13.20 30.66
CA ALA A 45 42.75 -14.06 31.85
C ALA A 45 43.21 -13.49 33.23
N SER A 46 42.27 -13.54 34.14
CA SER A 46 42.28 -14.37 35.36
C SER A 46 41.35 -13.79 36.43
N ASP A 47 40.36 -14.57 36.80
CA ASP A 47 40.13 -15.17 38.11
C ASP A 47 40.38 -14.33 39.38
N HIS A 48 39.36 -14.19 40.20
CA HIS A 48 39.31 -14.76 41.53
C HIS A 48 37.94 -14.67 42.22
N SER A 49 37.53 -15.84 42.67
CA SER A 49 36.49 -16.19 43.62
C SER A 49 36.62 -15.54 44.98
N SER A 50 35.53 -15.32 45.68
CA SER A 50 35.37 -15.89 47.04
C SER A 50 33.96 -15.72 47.58
N GLN A 51 33.58 -16.80 48.23
CA GLN A 51 32.34 -17.11 48.96
C GLN A 51 32.17 -16.23 50.22
N GLY A 52 30.90 -16.18 50.67
CA GLY A 52 30.57 -15.73 52.01
C GLY A 52 29.08 -15.98 52.28
N SER A 53 28.78 -17.15 52.87
CA SER A 53 27.51 -17.60 53.40
C SER A 53 27.13 -16.89 54.70
N GLY A 54 25.82 -16.75 54.96
CA GLY A 54 25.26 -16.39 56.27
C GLY A 54 23.73 -16.51 56.30
N SER A 55 23.27 -17.61 56.90
CA SER A 55 21.87 -17.92 57.21
C SER A 55 21.40 -17.22 58.48
N ALA A 56 20.10 -16.93 58.64
CA ALA A 56 19.18 -17.24 59.76
C ALA A 56 17.89 -16.38 59.64
N GLU A 57 16.73 -17.03 59.44
CA GLU A 57 15.59 -17.26 60.36
C GLU A 57 15.11 -16.02 61.13
N THR A 58 13.85 -15.62 61.07
CA THR A 58 12.59 -16.17 61.60
C THR A 58 11.41 -15.21 61.35
N ASP A 59 10.25 -15.77 61.13
CA ASP A 59 8.84 -15.35 61.05
C ASP A 59 8.30 -14.80 62.39
N PRO A 60 6.98 -14.41 62.57
CA PRO A 60 5.93 -13.90 61.65
C PRO A 60 5.08 -12.71 62.16
N SER A 61 4.09 -12.37 61.34
CA SER A 61 2.80 -11.70 61.64
C SER A 61 2.76 -10.19 61.79
N GLN A 62 2.10 -9.57 60.79
CA GLN A 62 0.97 -8.66 61.03
C GLN A 62 0.17 -8.39 59.75
N THR A 63 -1.13 -8.46 59.86
CA THR A 63 -2.19 -8.33 58.89
C THR A 63 -2.51 -6.85 58.51
N PRO A 64 -3.45 -6.55 57.58
CA PRO A 64 -3.14 -5.74 56.40
C PRO A 64 -3.50 -4.25 56.56
N GLY A 65 -2.58 -3.43 56.18
CA GLY A 65 -2.84 -2.03 55.95
C GLY A 65 -3.13 -1.78 54.48
N SER A 66 -4.31 -1.32 54.18
CA SER A 66 -4.71 -0.76 52.92
C SER A 66 -3.77 0.40 52.55
N SER A 67 -2.79 0.15 51.67
CA SER A 67 -2.01 1.20 51.02
C SER A 67 -2.52 1.38 49.62
N SER A 68 -3.24 2.48 49.41
CA SER A 68 -3.42 3.09 48.11
C SER A 68 -2.04 3.29 47.47
N SER A 69 -1.69 2.47 46.48
CA SER A 69 -0.53 2.70 45.66
C SER A 69 -0.80 3.89 44.76
N GLY A 70 -0.33 5.07 45.18
CA GLY A 70 -0.07 6.17 44.29
C GLY A 70 0.97 5.70 43.27
N GLY A 71 0.55 5.44 42.04
CA GLY A 71 1.44 5.15 40.94
C GLY A 71 2.39 6.34 40.76
N SER A 72 3.68 6.09 40.78
CA SER A 72 4.68 7.10 40.41
C SER A 72 4.51 7.39 38.93
N ASP A 73 4.12 8.63 38.59
CA ASP A 73 4.00 9.17 37.22
C ASP A 73 5.34 9.31 36.49
N ALA A 74 6.36 8.51 36.84
CA ALA A 74 7.60 8.51 36.07
C ALA A 74 7.37 7.77 34.74
N PRO A 75 7.70 8.40 33.58
CA PRO A 75 7.53 7.75 32.29
C PRO A 75 8.32 6.44 32.25
N ALA A 76 7.72 5.39 31.67
CA ALA A 76 8.39 4.11 31.45
C ALA A 76 9.73 4.34 30.72
N ASN A 77 10.71 3.47 30.96
CA ASN A 77 11.97 3.50 30.20
C ASN A 77 11.83 2.52 29.04
N PHE A 78 12.13 2.98 27.80
CA PHE A 78 12.00 2.16 26.58
C PHE A 78 12.79 0.84 26.70
N SER A 79 14.01 0.88 27.19
CA SER A 79 14.86 -0.31 27.34
C SER A 79 14.37 -1.28 28.44
N ALA A 80 13.47 -0.83 29.30
CA ALA A 80 12.87 -1.65 30.36
C ALA A 80 11.52 -2.26 29.94
N LEU A 81 10.97 -1.91 28.76
CA LEU A 81 9.74 -2.48 28.25
C LEU A 81 9.95 -3.97 27.97
N LYS A 82 9.09 -4.82 28.55
CA LYS A 82 9.15 -6.25 28.35
C LYS A 82 8.23 -6.67 27.21
N LYS A 83 8.80 -7.35 26.23
CA LYS A 83 8.05 -7.92 25.12
C LYS A 83 7.11 -9.01 25.61
N THR A 84 5.85 -8.94 25.21
CA THR A 84 4.77 -9.89 25.58
C THR A 84 4.41 -10.83 24.44
N GLY A 85 4.71 -10.45 23.18
CA GLY A 85 4.40 -11.24 22.00
C GLY A 85 4.71 -10.50 20.73
N SER A 86 4.25 -11.05 19.61
CA SER A 86 4.30 -10.41 18.29
C SER A 86 2.98 -10.65 17.58
N MET A 87 2.66 -9.81 16.59
CA MET A 87 1.51 -10.04 15.72
C MET A 87 1.80 -11.21 14.78
N ASP A 88 0.95 -12.22 14.80
CA ASP A 88 0.99 -13.29 13.81
C ASP A 88 0.60 -12.72 12.45
N ARG A 89 1.42 -12.99 11.45
CA ARG A 89 1.20 -12.62 10.05
C ARG A 89 1.23 -13.88 9.21
N ILE A 90 0.29 -14.00 8.28
CA ILE A 90 0.16 -15.19 7.43
C ILE A 90 0.81 -14.94 6.07
N TYR A 91 0.55 -13.77 5.48
CA TYR A 91 1.01 -13.42 4.13
C TYR A 91 1.82 -12.12 4.09
N ALA A 92 1.62 -11.21 5.04
CA ALA A 92 2.31 -9.91 5.03
C ALA A 92 3.79 -10.07 5.40
N GLU A 93 4.68 -9.48 4.59
CA GLU A 93 6.13 -9.51 4.77
C GLU A 93 6.71 -8.12 5.05
N CYS A 94 6.03 -7.06 4.59
CA CYS A 94 6.56 -5.70 4.62
C CYS A 94 6.39 -4.98 5.97
N PHE A 95 5.71 -5.57 6.97
CA PHE A 95 5.67 -5.02 8.33
C PHE A 95 5.81 -6.11 9.39
N ALA A 96 6.18 -5.72 10.60
CA ALA A 96 6.17 -6.56 11.79
C ALA A 96 5.72 -5.74 13.00
N VAL A 97 5.13 -6.40 13.98
CA VAL A 97 4.68 -5.77 15.23
C VAL A 97 5.10 -6.63 16.41
N ASP A 98 5.78 -6.02 17.37
CA ASP A 98 6.11 -6.59 18.68
C ASP A 98 5.30 -5.88 19.77
N TYR A 99 4.62 -6.65 20.59
CA TYR A 99 3.83 -6.15 21.72
C TYR A 99 4.65 -6.11 23.00
N TYR A 100 4.39 -5.11 23.83
CA TYR A 100 5.06 -4.91 25.10
C TYR A 100 4.06 -4.69 26.24
N GLU A 101 4.50 -4.93 27.49
CA GLU A 101 3.72 -4.62 28.68
C GLU A 101 3.25 -3.15 28.67
N GLY A 102 2.06 -2.89 29.24
CA GLY A 102 1.49 -1.54 29.28
C GLY A 102 0.82 -1.08 27.98
N GLY A 103 0.61 -1.99 27.02
CA GLY A 103 -0.09 -1.70 25.76
C GLY A 103 0.75 -1.01 24.70
N PHE A 104 2.08 -0.97 24.88
CA PHE A 104 3.01 -0.47 23.88
C PHE A 104 3.19 -1.48 22.74
N ALA A 105 3.46 -1.00 21.53
CA ALA A 105 3.82 -1.85 20.42
C ALA A 105 4.94 -1.20 19.57
N LEU A 106 5.90 -2.01 19.14
CA LEU A 106 6.94 -1.58 18.20
C LEU A 106 6.57 -2.12 16.81
N ILE A 107 6.24 -1.22 15.91
CA ILE A 107 5.95 -1.49 14.52
C ILE A 107 7.25 -1.32 13.75
N THR A 108 7.61 -2.29 12.92
CA THR A 108 8.72 -2.20 11.97
C THR A 108 8.15 -2.28 10.58
N ILE A 109 8.39 -1.28 9.74
CA ILE A 109 8.03 -1.31 8.32
C ILE A 109 9.33 -1.44 7.53
N GLN A 110 9.36 -2.45 6.66
CA GLN A 110 10.54 -2.77 5.86
C GLN A 110 11.01 -1.53 5.08
N ASP A 111 12.31 -1.20 5.17
CA ASP A 111 12.98 -0.07 4.51
C ASP A 111 12.45 1.33 4.89
N GLU A 112 11.46 1.43 5.80
CA GLU A 112 10.85 2.71 6.19
C GLU A 112 11.15 3.13 7.62
N GLY A 113 11.44 2.17 8.51
CA GLY A 113 11.82 2.47 9.87
C GLY A 113 11.00 1.76 10.95
N ARG A 114 11.20 2.22 12.18
CA ARG A 114 10.56 1.67 13.38
C ARG A 114 9.69 2.73 14.04
N PHE A 115 8.54 2.31 14.54
CA PHE A 115 7.53 3.19 15.13
C PHE A 115 7.09 2.61 16.48
N LEU A 116 7.31 3.36 17.55
CA LEU A 116 6.78 3.00 18.86
C LEU A 116 5.36 3.55 18.98
N LEU A 117 4.38 2.65 18.92
CA LEU A 117 2.99 2.98 19.18
C LEU A 117 2.75 2.97 20.69
N ILE A 118 2.33 4.12 21.23
CA ILE A 118 2.03 4.30 22.65
C ILE A 118 0.53 4.40 22.86
N PRO A 119 -0.02 3.90 24.00
CA PRO A 119 -1.42 4.10 24.33
C PRO A 119 -1.79 5.58 24.36
N GLU A 120 -3.07 5.89 24.10
CA GLU A 120 -3.59 7.24 23.94
C GLU A 120 -3.26 8.15 25.13
N GLU A 121 -3.44 7.67 26.34
CA GLU A 121 -3.23 8.43 27.60
C GLU A 121 -1.82 8.27 28.18
N SER A 122 -0.93 7.53 27.51
CA SER A 122 0.40 7.25 28.07
C SER A 122 1.39 8.37 27.75
N SER A 123 2.32 8.61 28.68
CA SER A 123 3.50 9.43 28.42
C SER A 123 4.51 8.69 27.54
N VAL A 124 5.26 9.45 26.74
CA VAL A 124 6.36 8.88 25.95
C VAL A 124 7.40 8.28 26.87
N PRO A 125 7.82 7.01 26.70
CA PRO A 125 8.89 6.42 27.49
C PRO A 125 10.20 7.21 27.36
N SER A 126 10.97 7.24 28.44
CA SER A 126 12.33 7.80 28.37
C SER A 126 13.27 6.86 27.61
N GLY A 127 14.27 7.41 26.94
CA GLY A 127 15.30 6.61 26.26
C GLY A 127 14.81 5.91 24.98
N VAL A 128 13.77 6.43 24.34
CA VAL A 128 13.41 6.00 22.97
C VAL A 128 14.56 6.34 22.03
N PRO A 129 15.09 5.39 21.23
CA PRO A 129 16.17 5.66 20.28
C PRO A 129 15.76 6.69 19.22
N ASP A 130 16.71 7.47 18.72
CA ASP A 130 16.49 8.54 17.73
C ASP A 130 15.96 8.00 16.39
N ASP A 131 16.20 6.71 16.09
CA ASP A 131 15.71 6.03 14.89
C ASP A 131 14.31 5.40 15.06
N VAL A 132 13.64 5.65 16.18
CA VAL A 132 12.28 5.18 16.48
C VAL A 132 11.33 6.37 16.55
N THR A 133 10.41 6.45 15.60
CA THR A 133 9.35 7.46 15.59
C THR A 133 8.25 7.09 16.56
N VAL A 134 7.82 8.02 17.40
CA VAL A 134 6.71 7.79 18.34
C VAL A 134 5.38 8.08 17.66
N LEU A 135 4.45 7.13 17.71
CA LEU A 135 3.06 7.27 17.28
C LEU A 135 2.12 7.11 18.47
N ARG A 136 1.00 7.83 18.47
CA ARG A 136 -0.09 7.61 19.41
C ARG A 136 -1.14 6.70 18.82
N ARG A 137 -1.69 5.81 19.67
CA ARG A 137 -2.85 4.99 19.32
C ARG A 137 -4.07 5.87 19.13
N ASN A 138 -4.97 5.47 18.24
CA ASN A 138 -6.23 6.15 17.97
C ASN A 138 -6.06 7.62 17.48
N PRO A 139 -5.11 7.90 16.53
CA PRO A 139 -4.85 9.25 16.09
C PRO A 139 -6.09 9.88 15.45
N LYS A 140 -6.27 11.16 15.71
CA LYS A 140 -7.31 11.97 15.07
C LYS A 140 -6.69 12.87 14.00
N ASN A 141 -7.53 13.43 13.11
CA ASN A 141 -7.07 14.35 12.08
C ASN A 141 -5.88 13.81 11.25
N VAL A 142 -6.00 12.56 10.81
CA VAL A 142 -4.98 11.91 9.96
C VAL A 142 -4.89 12.64 8.62
N TYR A 143 -3.68 12.97 8.18
CA TYR A 143 -3.38 13.29 6.78
C TYR A 143 -3.06 12.00 6.03
N LEU A 144 -3.93 11.59 5.12
CA LEU A 144 -3.80 10.34 4.38
C LEU A 144 -3.55 10.61 2.90
N ALA A 145 -2.28 10.46 2.50
CA ALA A 145 -1.83 10.58 1.11
C ALA A 145 -1.79 9.23 0.39
N ALA A 146 -1.64 8.12 1.12
CA ALA A 146 -1.68 6.77 0.58
C ALA A 146 -3.12 6.35 0.24
N SER A 147 -3.58 6.60 -0.99
CA SER A 147 -4.97 6.33 -1.40
C SER A 147 -5.40 4.88 -1.19
N SER A 148 -4.48 3.91 -1.29
CA SER A 148 -4.76 2.50 -1.03
C SER A 148 -5.05 2.20 0.46
N ALA A 149 -4.51 3.02 1.37
CA ALA A 149 -4.73 2.85 2.80
C ALA A 149 -6.09 3.39 3.26
N MET A 150 -6.75 4.25 2.47
CA MET A 150 -8.08 4.78 2.78
C MET A 150 -9.10 3.66 3.00
N ASP A 151 -8.97 2.58 2.24
CA ASP A 151 -9.90 1.46 2.33
C ASP A 151 -9.82 0.69 3.66
N TYR A 152 -8.67 0.69 4.33
CA TYR A 152 -8.57 0.14 5.68
C TYR A 152 -9.38 0.97 6.68
N PHE A 153 -9.30 2.30 6.60
CA PHE A 153 -10.13 3.19 7.44
C PHE A 153 -11.62 3.00 7.16
N ARG A 154 -12.00 2.89 5.89
CA ARG A 154 -13.38 2.62 5.47
C ARG A 154 -13.87 1.26 6.02
N ALA A 155 -13.10 0.20 5.83
CA ALA A 155 -13.48 -1.15 6.27
C ALA A 155 -13.58 -1.29 7.80
N LEU A 156 -12.79 -0.51 8.53
CA LEU A 156 -12.81 -0.43 9.98
C LEU A 156 -13.82 0.60 10.52
N GLY A 157 -14.59 1.28 9.64
CA GLY A 157 -15.56 2.29 10.06
C GLY A 157 -14.94 3.52 10.72
N ALA A 158 -13.69 3.85 10.36
CA ALA A 158 -12.87 4.88 10.96
C ALA A 158 -12.52 6.03 9.98
N LEU A 159 -13.35 6.26 8.97
CA LEU A 159 -13.15 7.37 8.00
C LEU A 159 -13.16 8.74 8.67
N ASP A 160 -13.86 8.89 9.79
CA ASP A 160 -13.91 10.11 10.61
C ASP A 160 -12.57 10.47 11.25
N HIS A 161 -11.60 9.55 11.29
CA HIS A 161 -10.22 9.83 11.68
C HIS A 161 -9.42 10.54 10.58
N VAL A 162 -9.82 10.40 9.32
CA VAL A 162 -9.12 10.99 8.19
C VAL A 162 -9.67 12.38 7.91
N ARG A 163 -8.92 13.40 8.30
CA ARG A 163 -9.29 14.80 8.10
C ARG A 163 -8.81 15.36 6.78
N LEU A 164 -7.65 14.89 6.30
CA LEU A 164 -6.97 15.44 5.13
C LEU A 164 -6.56 14.34 4.16
N THR A 165 -6.67 14.63 2.86
CA THR A 165 -6.20 13.72 1.81
C THR A 165 -5.48 14.46 0.68
N SER A 166 -4.55 13.78 0.00
CA SER A 166 -3.82 14.30 -1.18
C SER A 166 -4.48 13.93 -2.51
N THR A 167 -5.58 13.18 -2.48
CA THR A 167 -6.31 12.74 -3.66
C THR A 167 -7.57 13.58 -3.83
N LYS A 168 -7.79 14.10 -5.03
CA LYS A 168 -8.96 14.92 -5.33
C LYS A 168 -10.23 14.10 -5.32
N LYS A 169 -11.36 14.77 -5.08
CA LYS A 169 -12.67 14.13 -5.06
C LYS A 169 -12.98 13.35 -6.35
N GLU A 170 -12.63 13.90 -7.51
CA GLU A 170 -12.89 13.31 -8.83
C GLU A 170 -12.10 12.03 -9.09
N ASP A 171 -11.02 11.82 -8.34
CA ASP A 171 -10.13 10.66 -8.48
C ASP A 171 -10.48 9.54 -7.49
N TRP A 172 -11.53 9.71 -6.67
CA TRP A 172 -12.01 8.69 -5.74
C TRP A 172 -13.12 7.84 -6.34
N SER A 173 -12.97 6.51 -6.20
CA SER A 173 -14.01 5.51 -6.54
C SER A 173 -14.71 4.97 -5.29
N LEU A 174 -14.42 5.51 -4.09
CA LEU A 174 -15.04 5.13 -2.83
C LEU A 174 -16.14 6.16 -2.49
N PRO A 175 -17.43 5.78 -2.58
CA PRO A 175 -18.52 6.72 -2.36
C PRO A 175 -18.51 7.40 -0.99
N GLU A 176 -18.10 6.67 0.05
CA GLU A 176 -18.03 7.20 1.42
C GLU A 176 -16.98 8.31 1.53
N VAL A 177 -15.84 8.18 0.81
CA VAL A 177 -14.79 9.22 0.75
C VAL A 177 -15.25 10.42 -0.05
N VAL A 178 -15.93 10.19 -1.19
CA VAL A 178 -16.53 11.27 -2.00
C VAL A 178 -17.51 12.07 -1.16
N ASN A 179 -18.40 11.40 -0.41
CA ASN A 179 -19.37 12.04 0.47
C ASN A 179 -18.68 12.85 1.58
N ALA A 180 -17.62 12.32 2.21
CA ALA A 180 -16.86 13.02 3.24
C ALA A 180 -16.15 14.29 2.70
N LEU A 181 -15.67 14.26 1.45
CA LEU A 181 -15.09 15.42 0.77
C LEU A 181 -16.19 16.46 0.39
N GLU A 182 -17.37 16.01 0.01
CA GLU A 182 -18.50 16.89 -0.33
C GLU A 182 -19.10 17.58 0.89
N SER A 183 -19.19 16.88 2.02
CA SER A 183 -19.67 17.44 3.29
C SER A 183 -18.66 18.38 3.97
N GLY A 184 -17.36 18.27 3.60
CA GLY A 184 -16.27 19.01 4.26
C GLY A 184 -15.77 18.32 5.54
N ASP A 185 -16.20 17.10 5.82
CA ASP A 185 -15.67 16.27 6.92
C ASP A 185 -14.23 15.85 6.61
N MET A 186 -13.91 15.64 5.33
CA MET A 186 -12.57 15.44 4.80
C MET A 186 -12.20 16.57 3.84
N LEU A 187 -10.94 17.01 3.84
CA LEU A 187 -10.45 18.09 2.99
C LEU A 187 -9.32 17.63 2.08
N TYR A 188 -9.33 18.12 0.84
CA TYR A 188 -8.20 17.96 -0.06
C TYR A 188 -7.14 19.02 0.26
N THR A 189 -5.91 18.61 0.57
CA THR A 189 -4.82 19.50 1.00
C THR A 189 -3.65 19.56 0.01
N GLY A 190 -3.93 19.42 -1.29
CA GLY A 190 -2.88 19.43 -2.31
C GLY A 190 -2.34 18.03 -2.64
N LYS A 191 -1.39 17.96 -3.57
CA LYS A 191 -0.74 16.69 -3.94
C LYS A 191 0.23 16.25 -2.85
N TYR A 192 0.46 14.94 -2.71
CA TYR A 192 1.43 14.36 -1.78
C TYR A 192 2.82 15.02 -1.84
N SER A 193 3.25 15.47 -3.04
CA SER A 193 4.55 16.12 -3.26
C SER A 193 4.59 17.60 -2.91
N THR A 194 3.42 18.23 -2.75
CA THR A 194 3.28 19.66 -2.45
C THR A 194 1.98 19.90 -1.67
N PRO A 195 1.86 19.34 -0.45
CA PRO A 195 0.67 19.56 0.36
C PRO A 195 0.64 20.97 0.93
N ASP A 196 -0.55 21.42 1.34
CA ASP A 196 -0.73 22.68 2.06
C ASP A 196 -0.38 22.47 3.54
N TYR A 197 0.87 22.80 3.91
CA TYR A 197 1.38 22.65 5.28
C TYR A 197 0.63 23.55 6.29
N GLU A 198 0.15 24.72 5.87
CA GLU A 198 -0.61 25.62 6.75
C GLU A 198 -1.95 24.97 7.10
N GLN A 199 -2.64 24.39 6.13
CA GLN A 199 -3.87 23.64 6.36
C GLN A 199 -3.63 22.43 7.26
N ILE A 200 -2.56 21.65 7.03
CA ILE A 200 -2.20 20.49 7.86
C ILE A 200 -2.01 20.88 9.33
N LEU A 201 -1.32 21.99 9.58
CA LEU A 201 -1.13 22.51 10.94
C LEU A 201 -2.41 23.07 11.54
N LEU A 202 -3.24 23.79 10.75
CA LEU A 202 -4.51 24.34 11.19
C LEU A 202 -5.47 23.23 11.65
N GLU A 203 -5.55 22.16 10.90
CA GLU A 203 -6.37 20.98 11.22
C GLU A 203 -5.76 20.08 12.31
N LYS A 204 -4.59 20.46 12.87
CA LYS A 204 -3.91 19.75 13.95
C LYS A 204 -3.65 18.27 13.62
N CYS A 205 -3.10 18.03 12.45
CA CYS A 205 -2.76 16.68 12.01
C CYS A 205 -1.83 15.98 12.99
N GLU A 206 -2.18 14.77 13.42
CA GLU A 206 -1.41 13.99 14.40
C GLU A 206 -0.47 12.98 13.76
N ILE A 207 -0.73 12.58 12.51
CA ILE A 207 0.07 11.65 11.73
C ILE A 207 -0.18 11.87 10.24
N ALA A 208 0.87 11.77 9.44
CA ALA A 208 0.78 11.65 7.99
C ALA A 208 0.99 10.18 7.58
N ILE A 209 0.10 9.64 6.75
CA ILE A 209 0.22 8.31 6.16
C ILE A 209 0.47 8.49 4.67
N GLU A 210 1.71 8.28 4.28
CA GLU A 210 2.20 8.45 2.92
C GLU A 210 2.37 7.10 2.21
N SER A 211 2.33 7.11 0.89
CA SER A 211 2.75 5.96 0.09
C SER A 211 4.25 6.07 -0.24
N THR A 212 4.84 4.99 -0.77
CA THR A 212 6.24 5.00 -1.24
C THR A 212 6.52 6.03 -2.34
N MET A 213 5.48 6.64 -2.93
CA MET A 213 5.63 7.78 -3.84
C MET A 213 6.32 8.99 -3.18
N ILE A 214 6.27 9.09 -1.83
CA ILE A 214 6.95 10.14 -1.07
C ILE A 214 8.47 10.14 -1.30
N HIS A 215 9.07 8.98 -1.65
CA HIS A 215 10.50 8.90 -1.98
C HIS A 215 10.91 9.70 -3.21
N HIS A 216 9.94 10.03 -4.10
CA HIS A 216 10.17 10.98 -5.20
C HIS A 216 10.11 12.45 -4.74
N SER A 217 9.72 12.69 -3.49
CA SER A 217 9.60 14.02 -2.89
C SER A 217 10.11 14.01 -1.44
N PRO A 218 11.37 13.63 -1.17
CA PRO A 218 11.88 13.41 0.18
C PRO A 218 11.78 14.68 1.05
N LYS A 219 11.89 15.86 0.43
CA LYS A 219 11.72 17.14 1.13
C LYS A 219 10.34 17.32 1.75
N THR A 220 9.31 16.72 1.16
CA THR A 220 7.95 16.78 1.72
C THR A 220 7.88 15.99 3.03
N LYS A 221 8.46 14.79 3.07
CA LYS A 221 8.57 13.97 4.29
C LYS A 221 9.34 14.73 5.37
N GLU A 222 10.54 15.21 5.03
CA GLU A 222 11.38 16.01 5.94
C GLU A 222 10.63 17.23 6.51
N GLN A 223 9.86 17.92 5.67
CA GLN A 223 9.11 19.11 6.12
C GLN A 223 7.97 18.74 7.07
N LEU A 224 7.24 17.66 6.84
CA LEU A 224 6.21 17.15 7.76
C LEU A 224 6.83 16.79 9.13
N GLU A 225 7.95 16.07 9.12
CA GLU A 225 8.67 15.67 10.32
C GLU A 225 9.22 16.90 11.09
N LEU A 226 9.75 17.92 10.40
CA LEU A 226 10.19 19.19 11.01
C LEU A 226 9.03 19.96 11.64
N LEU A 227 7.82 19.82 11.14
CA LEU A 227 6.61 20.40 11.73
C LEU A 227 6.07 19.56 12.91
N GLY A 228 6.78 18.49 13.30
CA GLY A 228 6.40 17.61 14.40
C GLY A 228 5.32 16.59 14.05
N ILE A 229 5.04 16.37 12.77
CA ILE A 229 4.05 15.42 12.30
C ILE A 229 4.79 14.13 11.93
N PRO A 230 4.59 13.02 12.65
CA PRO A 230 5.20 11.75 12.32
C PRO A 230 4.67 11.24 10.97
N VAL A 231 5.57 10.67 10.15
CA VAL A 231 5.24 10.16 8.81
C VAL A 231 5.39 8.65 8.82
N LEU A 232 4.27 7.94 8.64
CA LEU A 232 4.24 6.51 8.39
C LEU A 232 4.11 6.26 6.88
N VAL A 233 5.04 5.48 6.31
CA VAL A 233 4.99 5.13 4.88
C VAL A 233 4.35 3.76 4.72
N ASP A 234 3.20 3.72 4.06
CA ASP A 234 2.47 2.50 3.73
C ASP A 234 3.17 1.74 2.60
N ARG A 235 3.54 0.49 2.85
CA ARG A 235 4.14 -0.41 1.86
C ARG A 235 3.23 -1.57 1.46
N SER A 236 1.96 -1.49 1.78
CA SER A 236 1.00 -2.55 1.47
C SER A 236 0.98 -2.94 -0.01
N SER A 237 1.25 -1.98 -0.90
CA SER A 237 1.31 -2.22 -2.35
C SER A 237 2.57 -3.00 -2.79
N TYR A 238 3.54 -3.20 -1.91
CA TYR A 238 4.77 -3.96 -2.16
C TYR A 238 4.72 -5.37 -1.57
N GLU A 239 3.61 -5.74 -0.94
CA GLU A 239 3.44 -7.10 -0.46
C GLU A 239 3.46 -8.09 -1.64
N PRO A 240 4.30 -9.15 -1.55
CA PRO A 240 4.43 -10.12 -2.65
C PRO A 240 3.17 -10.98 -2.82
N HIS A 241 2.36 -11.11 -1.77
CA HIS A 241 1.11 -11.84 -1.80
C HIS A 241 -0.09 -10.88 -1.68
N PRO A 242 -1.13 -10.99 -2.54
CA PRO A 242 -2.29 -10.10 -2.48
C PRO A 242 -3.00 -10.08 -1.12
N LEU A 243 -3.08 -11.23 -0.44
CA LEU A 243 -3.64 -11.30 0.91
C LEU A 243 -2.72 -10.66 1.96
N GLY A 244 -1.40 -10.61 1.74
CA GLY A 244 -0.48 -9.84 2.57
C GLY A 244 -0.82 -8.35 2.55
N ARG A 245 -1.14 -7.82 1.35
CA ARG A 245 -1.63 -6.45 1.21
C ARG A 245 -2.90 -6.21 2.03
N MET A 246 -3.87 -7.12 1.96
CA MET A 246 -5.09 -7.04 2.75
C MET A 246 -4.81 -7.17 4.26
N GLU A 247 -3.82 -7.96 4.67
CA GLU A 247 -3.46 -8.21 6.08
C GLU A 247 -2.97 -6.95 6.81
N TRP A 248 -2.58 -5.89 6.10
CA TRP A 248 -2.28 -4.57 6.67
C TRP A 248 -3.46 -3.97 7.46
N ILE A 249 -4.69 -4.43 7.21
CA ILE A 249 -5.84 -4.03 8.02
C ILE A 249 -5.62 -4.30 9.51
N ARG A 250 -4.85 -5.35 9.86
CA ARG A 250 -4.52 -5.68 11.25
C ARG A 250 -3.56 -4.66 11.87
N LEU A 251 -2.61 -4.13 11.07
CA LEU A 251 -1.76 -3.02 11.48
C LEU A 251 -2.57 -1.75 11.71
N TYR A 252 -3.49 -1.42 10.78
CA TYR A 252 -4.38 -0.26 10.94
C TYR A 252 -5.36 -0.45 12.11
N GLY A 253 -5.85 -1.67 12.36
CA GLY A 253 -6.64 -2.00 13.54
C GLY A 253 -5.89 -1.72 14.83
N LEU A 254 -4.60 -2.08 14.90
CA LEU A 254 -3.74 -1.76 16.04
C LEU A 254 -3.55 -0.24 16.19
N LEU A 255 -3.27 0.49 15.09
CA LEU A 255 -3.10 1.95 15.11
C LEU A 255 -4.38 2.65 15.61
N LEU A 256 -5.54 2.19 15.18
CA LEU A 256 -6.85 2.78 15.49
C LEU A 256 -7.50 2.24 16.78
N GLY A 257 -6.90 1.23 17.44
CA GLY A 257 -7.43 0.64 18.66
C GLY A 257 -8.66 -0.27 18.45
N CYS A 258 -8.81 -0.85 17.25
CA CYS A 258 -9.91 -1.73 16.88
C CYS A 258 -9.42 -3.09 16.35
N GLU A 259 -8.43 -3.70 17.01
CA GLU A 259 -7.74 -4.92 16.57
C GLU A 259 -8.68 -6.11 16.40
N ALA A 260 -9.65 -6.28 17.29
CA ALA A 260 -10.63 -7.36 17.19
C ALA A 260 -11.44 -7.26 15.90
N GLN A 261 -11.93 -6.05 15.57
CA GLN A 261 -12.68 -5.80 14.35
C GLN A 261 -11.83 -6.04 13.10
N ALA A 262 -10.55 -5.63 13.14
CA ALA A 262 -9.61 -5.85 12.05
C ALA A 262 -9.31 -7.34 11.85
N SER A 263 -9.13 -8.11 12.92
CA SER A 263 -8.95 -9.56 12.85
C SER A 263 -10.18 -10.25 12.28
N ASP A 264 -11.36 -9.95 12.81
CA ASP A 264 -12.62 -10.52 12.32
C ASP A 264 -12.86 -10.22 10.83
N PHE A 265 -12.50 -9.01 10.39
CA PHE A 265 -12.60 -8.65 8.98
C PHE A 265 -11.64 -9.48 8.13
N TYR A 266 -10.35 -9.55 8.53
CA TYR A 266 -9.34 -10.31 7.84
C TYR A 266 -9.71 -11.80 7.75
N ASP A 267 -10.17 -12.40 8.84
CA ASP A 267 -10.52 -13.83 8.91
C ASP A 267 -11.67 -14.17 7.94
N ARG A 268 -12.69 -13.29 7.84
CA ARG A 268 -13.78 -13.47 6.86
C ARG A 268 -13.26 -13.43 5.42
N GLN A 269 -12.37 -12.51 5.11
CA GLN A 269 -11.80 -12.38 3.78
C GLN A 269 -10.85 -13.55 3.46
N ALA A 270 -10.06 -14.01 4.43
CA ALA A 270 -9.20 -15.17 4.26
C ALA A 270 -10.02 -16.45 3.99
N ALA A 271 -11.17 -16.61 4.66
CA ALA A 271 -12.09 -17.73 4.42
C ALA A 271 -12.62 -17.73 2.98
N LEU A 272 -12.97 -16.57 2.41
CA LEU A 272 -13.38 -16.48 1.00
C LEU A 272 -12.29 -16.97 0.03
N TYR A 273 -11.04 -16.60 0.31
CA TYR A 273 -9.92 -17.08 -0.49
C TYR A 273 -9.71 -18.59 -0.32
N ASP A 274 -9.84 -19.14 0.89
CA ASP A 274 -9.72 -20.57 1.15
C ASP A 274 -10.79 -21.39 0.42
N GLU A 275 -12.01 -20.86 0.24
CA GLU A 275 -13.05 -21.47 -0.59
C GLU A 275 -12.60 -21.55 -2.06
N VAL A 276 -12.09 -20.44 -2.63
CA VAL A 276 -11.55 -20.43 -4.00
C VAL A 276 -10.41 -21.44 -4.13
N ARG A 277 -9.45 -21.39 -3.23
CA ARG A 277 -8.28 -22.29 -3.23
C ARG A 277 -8.70 -23.77 -3.19
N SER A 278 -9.70 -24.08 -2.37
CA SER A 278 -10.20 -25.45 -2.24
C SER A 278 -10.92 -25.93 -3.52
N SER A 279 -11.58 -25.03 -4.23
CA SER A 279 -12.25 -25.36 -5.50
C SER A 279 -11.27 -25.66 -6.63
N LEU A 280 -10.03 -25.14 -6.56
CA LEU A 280 -9.00 -25.32 -7.61
C LEU A 280 -8.30 -26.68 -7.56
N THR A 281 -8.37 -27.42 -6.45
CA THR A 281 -7.61 -28.67 -6.25
C THR A 281 -8.21 -29.87 -6.99
N GLU A 282 -9.42 -29.77 -7.56
CA GLU A 282 -10.14 -30.92 -8.10
C GLU A 282 -10.19 -30.99 -9.64
N THR A 283 -9.74 -29.96 -10.37
CA THR A 283 -9.84 -29.99 -11.86
C THR A 283 -8.47 -29.86 -12.51
N ALA A 284 -7.99 -30.96 -13.07
CA ALA A 284 -6.83 -31.01 -13.96
C ALA A 284 -7.14 -30.48 -15.39
N GLU A 285 -8.13 -29.59 -15.53
CA GLU A 285 -8.40 -28.92 -16.80
C GLU A 285 -7.34 -27.83 -17.04
N SER A 286 -7.01 -27.60 -18.32
CA SER A 286 -6.05 -26.57 -18.71
C SER A 286 -6.50 -25.20 -18.17
N LYS A 287 -5.62 -24.52 -17.44
CA LYS A 287 -5.88 -23.16 -16.95
C LYS A 287 -6.22 -22.22 -18.09
N LYS A 288 -7.25 -21.39 -17.91
CA LYS A 288 -7.55 -20.34 -18.88
C LYS A 288 -6.50 -19.23 -18.83
N SER A 289 -6.06 -18.82 -20.01
CA SER A 289 -5.09 -17.76 -20.19
C SER A 289 -5.74 -16.39 -20.13
N VAL A 290 -5.13 -15.45 -19.39
CA VAL A 290 -5.69 -14.12 -19.11
C VAL A 290 -4.71 -13.01 -19.51
N ALA A 291 -5.20 -12.04 -20.31
CA ALA A 291 -4.56 -10.77 -20.58
C ALA A 291 -5.19 -9.69 -19.70
N PHE A 292 -4.38 -9.03 -18.83
CA PHE A 292 -4.83 -7.87 -18.07
C PHE A 292 -4.04 -6.64 -18.56
N PHE A 293 -4.73 -5.61 -19.04
CA PHE A 293 -4.08 -4.48 -19.73
C PHE A 293 -4.95 -3.23 -19.80
N TYR A 294 -4.33 -2.11 -20.21
CA TYR A 294 -5.03 -0.97 -20.79
C TYR A 294 -4.24 -0.40 -21.98
N ILE A 295 -4.92 0.32 -22.86
CA ILE A 295 -4.26 1.01 -24.00
C ILE A 295 -3.98 2.45 -23.58
N THR A 296 -2.71 2.85 -23.68
CA THR A 296 -2.25 4.20 -23.37
C THR A 296 -2.73 5.21 -24.42
N THR A 297 -2.70 6.49 -24.10
CA THR A 297 -3.01 7.58 -25.07
C THR A 297 -2.08 7.57 -26.27
N GLY A 298 -0.87 7.00 -26.13
CA GLY A 298 0.09 6.83 -27.25
C GLY A 298 -0.15 5.59 -28.10
N GLY A 299 -1.20 4.79 -27.83
CA GLY A 299 -1.55 3.61 -28.60
C GLY A 299 -0.73 2.35 -28.25
N SER A 300 0.07 2.37 -27.20
CA SER A 300 0.78 1.19 -26.67
C SER A 300 -0.06 0.49 -25.61
N ALA A 301 0.20 -0.78 -25.36
CA ALA A 301 -0.42 -1.52 -24.27
C ALA A 301 0.41 -1.41 -22.99
N ASN A 302 -0.25 -1.14 -21.86
CA ASN A 302 0.36 -1.26 -20.54
C ASN A 302 -0.16 -2.54 -19.88
N VAL A 303 0.76 -3.38 -19.44
CA VAL A 303 0.50 -4.70 -18.85
C VAL A 303 1.13 -4.79 -17.47
N ARG A 304 0.66 -5.72 -16.64
CA ARG A 304 1.24 -5.99 -15.32
C ARG A 304 2.52 -6.80 -15.47
N ARG A 305 3.49 -6.57 -14.59
CA ARG A 305 4.68 -7.42 -14.53
C ARG A 305 4.40 -8.71 -13.76
N PRO A 306 5.19 -9.77 -14.00
CA PRO A 306 5.15 -10.97 -13.17
C PRO A 306 5.43 -10.62 -11.71
N GLY A 307 4.69 -11.24 -10.80
CA GLY A 307 4.83 -10.98 -9.35
C GLY A 307 4.11 -9.73 -8.83
N ASP A 308 3.54 -8.91 -9.73
CA ASP A 308 2.59 -7.87 -9.32
C ASP A 308 1.34 -8.49 -8.71
N TYR A 309 0.70 -7.79 -7.75
CA TYR A 309 -0.45 -8.34 -7.04
C TYR A 309 -1.64 -8.69 -7.95
N ILE A 310 -1.85 -7.98 -9.08
CA ILE A 310 -2.91 -8.32 -10.05
C ILE A 310 -2.57 -9.62 -10.78
N SER A 311 -1.34 -9.78 -11.28
CA SER A 311 -0.92 -11.03 -11.93
C SER A 311 -1.03 -12.22 -10.96
N ARG A 312 -0.67 -12.01 -9.68
CA ARG A 312 -0.84 -13.02 -8.64
C ARG A 312 -2.29 -13.32 -8.32
N MET A 313 -3.19 -12.33 -8.30
CA MET A 313 -4.63 -12.58 -8.12
C MET A 313 -5.20 -13.45 -9.24
N ILE A 314 -4.78 -13.24 -10.49
CA ILE A 314 -5.18 -14.10 -11.62
C ILE A 314 -4.73 -15.56 -11.39
N GLU A 315 -3.47 -15.75 -10.95
CA GLU A 315 -2.93 -17.07 -10.64
C GLU A 315 -3.67 -17.74 -9.47
N LEU A 316 -3.93 -16.97 -8.39
CA LEU A 316 -4.66 -17.44 -7.21
C LEU A 316 -6.14 -17.76 -7.51
N ALA A 317 -6.70 -17.11 -8.52
CA ALA A 317 -8.04 -17.41 -9.04
C ALA A 317 -8.07 -18.65 -9.95
N GLY A 318 -6.93 -19.28 -10.26
CA GLY A 318 -6.82 -20.48 -11.10
C GLY A 318 -6.53 -20.19 -12.58
N GLY A 319 -6.28 -18.94 -12.96
CA GLY A 319 -5.89 -18.55 -14.31
C GLY A 319 -4.38 -18.67 -14.57
N GLU A 320 -4.01 -18.41 -15.83
CA GLU A 320 -2.63 -18.25 -16.27
C GLU A 320 -2.44 -16.83 -16.81
N TYR A 321 -1.56 -16.04 -16.17
CA TYR A 321 -1.26 -14.71 -16.66
C TYR A 321 -0.28 -14.77 -17.82
N ILE A 322 -0.70 -14.32 -19.01
CA ILE A 322 0.02 -14.55 -20.27
C ILE A 322 1.36 -13.80 -20.37
N PHE A 323 1.52 -12.68 -19.66
CA PHE A 323 2.77 -11.89 -19.69
C PHE A 323 3.73 -12.27 -18.57
N SER A 324 3.65 -13.48 -18.03
CA SER A 324 4.54 -14.01 -16.99
C SER A 324 6.03 -14.09 -17.42
N TYR A 325 6.31 -14.04 -18.74
CA TYR A 325 7.65 -14.02 -19.31
C TYR A 325 8.34 -12.66 -19.29
N LEU A 326 7.62 -11.58 -19.02
CA LEU A 326 8.20 -10.23 -18.95
C LEU A 326 9.03 -10.10 -17.68
N THR A 327 10.32 -10.33 -17.79
CA THR A 327 11.26 -10.20 -16.67
C THR A 327 11.51 -8.72 -16.36
N GLY A 328 11.50 -8.37 -15.07
CA GLY A 328 11.87 -7.02 -14.60
C GLY A 328 13.36 -6.95 -14.27
N ASP A 329 13.99 -5.82 -14.56
CA ASP A 329 15.39 -5.56 -14.18
C ASP A 329 15.47 -5.15 -12.70
N GLY A 330 15.41 -6.14 -11.77
CA GLY A 330 15.71 -5.96 -10.37
C GLY A 330 14.57 -5.45 -9.48
N ALA A 331 14.83 -5.39 -8.17
CA ALA A 331 13.87 -5.07 -7.09
C ALA A 331 13.25 -3.66 -7.13
N SER A 332 13.66 -2.81 -8.07
CA SER A 332 13.15 -1.44 -8.27
C SER A 332 12.21 -1.33 -9.49
N ALA A 333 11.80 -2.46 -10.09
CA ALA A 333 10.98 -2.44 -11.28
C ALA A 333 9.55 -1.95 -10.98
N SER A 334 9.02 -1.05 -11.81
CA SER A 334 7.61 -0.67 -11.78
C SER A 334 6.70 -1.89 -11.85
N ALA A 335 5.55 -1.86 -11.15
CA ALA A 335 4.53 -2.91 -11.19
C ALA A 335 3.94 -3.16 -12.60
N THR A 336 4.19 -2.25 -13.55
CA THR A 336 3.69 -2.32 -14.92
C THR A 336 4.79 -2.15 -15.94
N GLN A 337 4.51 -2.57 -17.17
CA GLN A 337 5.36 -2.35 -18.35
C GLN A 337 4.52 -1.90 -19.53
N THR A 338 5.00 -0.88 -20.22
CA THR A 338 4.42 -0.47 -21.51
C THR A 338 5.15 -1.22 -22.62
N ILE A 339 4.41 -1.89 -23.47
CA ILE A 339 4.89 -2.63 -24.64
C ILE A 339 4.19 -2.09 -25.89
N ASP A 340 4.84 -2.22 -27.05
CA ASP A 340 4.19 -1.89 -28.32
C ASP A 340 2.98 -2.82 -28.58
N LEU A 341 2.07 -2.32 -29.40
CA LEU A 341 0.80 -3.00 -29.62
C LEU A 341 0.92 -4.31 -30.40
N GLU A 342 1.92 -4.42 -31.29
CA GLU A 342 2.21 -5.62 -32.04
C GLU A 342 2.74 -6.73 -31.10
N THR A 343 3.64 -6.39 -30.19
CA THR A 343 4.11 -7.32 -29.14
C THR A 343 2.96 -7.75 -28.24
N PHE A 344 2.12 -6.81 -27.81
CA PHE A 344 0.91 -7.14 -27.04
C PHE A 344 0.00 -8.10 -27.79
N TYR A 345 -0.33 -7.79 -29.04
CA TYR A 345 -1.19 -8.61 -29.87
C TYR A 345 -0.62 -10.02 -30.07
N ALA A 346 0.68 -10.12 -30.38
CA ALA A 346 1.33 -11.42 -30.54
C ALA A 346 1.22 -12.32 -29.30
N GLY A 347 1.29 -11.73 -28.11
CA GLY A 347 1.14 -12.46 -26.85
C GLY A 347 -0.33 -12.72 -26.44
N ALA A 348 -1.23 -11.81 -26.78
CA ALA A 348 -2.60 -11.79 -26.26
C ALA A 348 -3.66 -12.32 -27.23
N LYS A 349 -3.36 -12.49 -28.52
CA LYS A 349 -4.34 -12.88 -29.54
C LYS A 349 -5.06 -14.20 -29.25
N ASP A 350 -4.36 -15.14 -28.64
CA ASP A 350 -4.87 -16.48 -28.31
C ASP A 350 -5.34 -16.59 -26.84
N ALA A 351 -5.33 -15.48 -26.07
CA ALA A 351 -5.81 -15.47 -24.70
C ALA A 351 -7.29 -15.85 -24.62
N ASP A 352 -7.64 -16.68 -23.62
CA ASP A 352 -9.01 -17.10 -23.38
C ASP A 352 -9.88 -15.95 -22.87
N ILE A 353 -9.30 -15.09 -22.04
CA ILE A 353 -10.00 -13.98 -21.39
C ILE A 353 -9.14 -12.71 -21.49
N MET A 354 -9.78 -11.60 -21.82
CA MET A 354 -9.20 -10.27 -21.74
C MET A 354 -9.87 -9.45 -20.64
N ILE A 355 -9.07 -8.85 -19.74
CA ILE A 355 -9.54 -7.92 -18.71
C ILE A 355 -8.93 -6.55 -18.98
N TYR A 356 -9.76 -5.60 -19.35
CA TYR A 356 -9.37 -4.22 -19.57
C TYR A 356 -9.40 -3.44 -18.26
N SER A 357 -8.32 -2.71 -17.93
CA SER A 357 -8.26 -1.86 -16.74
C SER A 357 -8.82 -0.48 -17.02
N SER A 358 -9.88 -0.08 -16.34
CA SER A 358 -10.53 1.22 -16.51
C SER A 358 -9.79 2.39 -15.84
N SER A 359 -8.90 2.12 -14.89
CA SER A 359 -8.33 3.13 -13.97
C SER A 359 -7.58 4.28 -14.64
N ILE A 360 -7.02 4.05 -15.86
CA ILE A 360 -6.27 5.07 -16.62
C ILE A 360 -6.94 5.36 -17.95
N GLY A 361 -7.42 4.32 -18.63
CA GLY A 361 -8.00 4.43 -19.97
C GLY A 361 -9.51 4.72 -20.01
N GLY A 362 -10.16 4.87 -18.85
CA GLY A 362 -11.61 4.95 -18.70
C GLY A 362 -12.28 3.60 -18.92
N ALA A 363 -13.50 3.43 -18.39
CA ALA A 363 -14.27 2.19 -18.55
C ALA A 363 -14.69 1.97 -20.00
N ILE A 364 -14.85 0.70 -20.36
CA ILE A 364 -15.41 0.26 -21.64
C ILE A 364 -16.57 -0.70 -21.36
N ASP A 365 -17.73 -0.45 -21.96
CA ASP A 365 -18.95 -1.25 -21.78
C ASP A 365 -19.25 -2.09 -23.02
N ARG A 366 -18.61 -1.76 -24.16
CA ARG A 366 -18.84 -2.39 -25.46
C ARG A 366 -17.55 -2.70 -26.18
N THR A 367 -17.53 -3.81 -26.89
CA THR A 367 -16.39 -4.30 -27.67
C THR A 367 -15.92 -3.28 -28.73
N GLU A 368 -16.84 -2.49 -29.32
CA GLU A 368 -16.46 -1.44 -30.27
C GLU A 368 -15.60 -0.34 -29.64
N GLN A 369 -15.77 -0.07 -28.33
CA GLN A 369 -14.93 0.90 -27.63
C GLN A 369 -13.49 0.39 -27.48
N LEU A 370 -13.32 -0.93 -27.26
CA LEU A 370 -12.01 -1.57 -27.23
C LEU A 370 -11.36 -1.55 -28.62
N ILE A 371 -12.10 -1.97 -29.67
CA ILE A 371 -11.63 -1.99 -31.06
C ILE A 371 -11.28 -0.56 -31.55
N LYS A 372 -12.01 0.47 -31.08
CA LYS A 372 -11.69 1.87 -31.37
C LYS A 372 -10.35 2.30 -30.78
N LYS A 373 -9.93 1.72 -29.65
CA LYS A 373 -8.59 1.97 -29.09
C LYS A 373 -7.50 1.31 -29.95
N SER A 374 -7.78 0.14 -30.52
CA SER A 374 -6.93 -0.53 -31.51
C SER A 374 -7.70 -1.56 -32.32
N ALA A 375 -7.67 -1.39 -33.65
CA ALA A 375 -8.30 -2.34 -34.58
C ALA A 375 -7.66 -3.74 -34.55
N LEU A 376 -6.38 -3.87 -34.14
CA LEU A 376 -5.69 -5.17 -33.98
C LEU A 376 -6.37 -6.09 -32.98
N LEU A 377 -7.12 -5.53 -32.02
CA LEU A 377 -7.77 -6.33 -30.98
C LEU A 377 -9.02 -7.06 -31.47
N ALA A 378 -9.56 -6.69 -32.65
CA ALA A 378 -10.78 -7.28 -33.20
C ALA A 378 -10.66 -8.79 -33.45
N ASP A 379 -9.46 -9.28 -33.82
CA ASP A 379 -9.20 -10.67 -34.16
C ASP A 379 -8.72 -11.51 -32.94
N CYS A 380 -8.61 -10.90 -31.75
CA CYS A 380 -8.25 -11.64 -30.55
C CYS A 380 -9.33 -12.64 -30.18
N LYS A 381 -8.93 -13.86 -29.78
CA LYS A 381 -9.82 -14.95 -29.40
C LYS A 381 -10.88 -14.52 -28.38
N ALA A 382 -10.49 -13.84 -27.32
CA ALA A 382 -11.40 -13.37 -26.28
C ALA A 382 -12.43 -12.37 -26.84
N VAL A 383 -12.03 -11.50 -27.78
CA VAL A 383 -12.94 -10.53 -28.42
C VAL A 383 -13.94 -11.24 -29.30
N VAL A 384 -13.47 -12.18 -30.13
CA VAL A 384 -14.34 -12.97 -31.02
C VAL A 384 -15.35 -13.83 -30.24
N ASN A 385 -14.92 -14.38 -29.10
CA ASN A 385 -15.77 -15.22 -28.25
C ASN A 385 -16.66 -14.43 -27.27
N GLY A 386 -16.46 -13.08 -27.16
CA GLY A 386 -17.17 -12.27 -26.18
C GLY A 386 -16.70 -12.49 -24.75
N ASP A 387 -15.46 -12.91 -24.55
CA ASP A 387 -14.82 -13.12 -23.22
C ASP A 387 -13.94 -11.92 -22.80
N VAL A 388 -14.48 -10.74 -23.03
CA VAL A 388 -13.86 -9.48 -22.62
C VAL A 388 -14.56 -8.93 -21.39
N TRP A 389 -13.77 -8.54 -20.41
CA TRP A 389 -14.21 -7.96 -19.15
C TRP A 389 -13.52 -6.62 -18.92
N CYS A 390 -14.15 -5.73 -18.17
CA CYS A 390 -13.58 -4.48 -17.76
C CYS A 390 -13.48 -4.46 -16.23
N ALA A 391 -12.28 -4.22 -15.72
CA ALA A 391 -12.07 -4.03 -14.28
C ALA A 391 -12.52 -2.62 -13.89
N ASP A 392 -13.27 -2.50 -12.80
CA ASP A 392 -13.72 -1.23 -12.24
C ASP A 392 -12.54 -0.38 -11.74
N GLY A 393 -12.67 0.95 -11.79
CA GLY A 393 -11.66 1.88 -11.30
C GLY A 393 -11.37 1.76 -9.80
N SER A 394 -12.34 1.26 -9.04
CA SER A 394 -12.23 1.03 -7.60
C SER A 394 -11.27 -0.11 -7.23
N LEU A 395 -10.94 -1.00 -8.17
CA LEU A 395 -10.09 -2.17 -7.94
C LEU A 395 -8.75 -1.81 -7.24
N TYR A 396 -8.17 -0.66 -7.58
CA TYR A 396 -6.91 -0.22 -6.96
C TYR A 396 -7.08 0.48 -5.61
N GLN A 397 -8.28 0.97 -5.31
CA GLN A 397 -8.58 1.70 -4.08
C GLN A 397 -9.24 0.82 -3.02
N GLN A 398 -9.83 -0.33 -3.40
CA GLN A 398 -10.49 -1.26 -2.49
C GLN A 398 -9.56 -2.40 -2.08
N THR A 399 -8.51 -2.06 -1.36
CA THR A 399 -7.47 -3.00 -0.92
C THR A 399 -8.02 -4.14 -0.06
N THR A 400 -9.03 -3.85 0.75
CA THR A 400 -9.69 -4.85 1.63
C THR A 400 -10.57 -5.84 0.88
N GLY A 401 -10.93 -5.55 -0.38
CA GLY A 401 -11.71 -6.43 -1.25
C GLY A 401 -10.89 -7.45 -2.05
N THR A 402 -9.61 -7.64 -1.72
CA THR A 402 -8.71 -8.52 -2.48
C THR A 402 -9.22 -9.95 -2.63
N ALA A 403 -9.78 -10.55 -1.58
CA ALA A 403 -10.32 -11.91 -1.67
C ALA A 403 -11.60 -11.98 -2.53
N ASP A 404 -12.46 -10.96 -2.46
CA ASP A 404 -13.62 -10.83 -3.35
C ASP A 404 -13.18 -10.69 -4.80
N MET A 405 -12.13 -9.91 -5.10
CA MET A 405 -11.58 -9.78 -6.46
C MET A 405 -11.08 -11.14 -6.99
N ILE A 406 -10.35 -11.91 -6.17
CA ILE A 406 -9.87 -13.24 -6.53
C ILE A 406 -11.06 -14.17 -6.79
N ARG A 407 -12.11 -14.12 -5.97
CA ARG A 407 -13.33 -14.91 -6.15
C ARG A 407 -14.06 -14.53 -7.43
N GLU A 408 -14.21 -13.25 -7.72
CA GLU A 408 -14.85 -12.81 -8.98
C GLU A 408 -14.03 -13.21 -10.21
N MET A 409 -12.70 -13.09 -10.16
CA MET A 409 -11.83 -13.62 -11.22
C MET A 409 -12.02 -15.14 -11.41
N ASN A 410 -12.12 -15.90 -10.31
CA ASN A 410 -12.39 -17.34 -10.39
C ASN A 410 -13.75 -17.64 -11.05
N LEU A 411 -14.81 -16.89 -10.70
CA LEU A 411 -16.13 -17.04 -11.35
C LEU A 411 -16.06 -16.73 -12.86
N ILE A 412 -15.30 -15.71 -13.26
CA ILE A 412 -15.05 -15.37 -14.66
C ILE A 412 -14.31 -16.53 -15.36
N LEU A 413 -13.25 -17.04 -14.75
CA LEU A 413 -12.43 -18.12 -15.30
C LEU A 413 -13.20 -19.42 -15.47
N THR A 414 -14.11 -19.73 -14.54
CA THR A 414 -14.94 -20.95 -14.57
C THR A 414 -16.22 -20.80 -15.39
N GLY A 415 -16.50 -19.59 -15.90
CA GLY A 415 -17.74 -19.31 -16.64
C GLY A 415 -19.00 -19.29 -15.77
N GLN A 416 -18.82 -19.13 -14.45
CA GLN A 416 -19.90 -19.09 -13.47
C GLN A 416 -20.26 -17.65 -13.06
N ALA A 417 -19.61 -16.66 -13.66
CA ALA A 417 -19.88 -15.26 -13.38
C ALA A 417 -21.27 -14.84 -13.84
N ASP A 418 -22.08 -14.35 -12.92
CA ASP A 418 -23.25 -13.53 -13.22
C ASP A 418 -22.77 -12.06 -13.33
N ALA A 419 -22.72 -11.57 -14.57
CA ALA A 419 -22.13 -10.28 -14.89
C ALA A 419 -22.80 -9.10 -14.15
N ASP A 420 -24.07 -9.22 -13.78
CA ASP A 420 -24.83 -8.18 -13.08
C ASP A 420 -24.57 -8.20 -11.55
N SER A 421 -23.95 -9.26 -11.04
CA SER A 421 -23.68 -9.44 -9.60
C SER A 421 -22.25 -9.14 -9.18
N LEU A 422 -21.32 -8.94 -10.14
CA LEU A 422 -19.93 -8.66 -9.84
C LEU A 422 -19.74 -7.19 -9.43
N ARG A 423 -18.86 -6.97 -8.47
CA ARG A 423 -18.53 -5.65 -7.93
C ARG A 423 -17.33 -5.01 -8.62
N PHE A 424 -16.34 -5.81 -8.96
CA PHE A 424 -15.03 -5.33 -9.45
C PHE A 424 -14.87 -5.53 -10.96
N PHE A 425 -15.75 -6.27 -11.57
CA PHE A 425 -15.67 -6.57 -13.02
C PHE A 425 -17.06 -6.49 -13.64
N HIS A 426 -17.12 -5.97 -14.84
CA HIS A 426 -18.32 -6.09 -15.67
C HIS A 426 -17.97 -6.64 -17.05
N LYS A 427 -18.90 -7.34 -17.67
CA LYS A 427 -18.73 -7.91 -19.00
C LYS A 427 -18.82 -6.81 -20.05
N VAL A 428 -17.92 -6.84 -21.02
CA VAL A 428 -17.93 -5.93 -22.17
C VAL A 428 -18.75 -6.60 -23.28
N ASN A 429 -19.86 -5.99 -23.72
CA ASN A 429 -20.82 -6.53 -24.67
C ASN A 429 -20.56 -6.09 -26.12
#